data_1a7c06259e2f2d15c8c2879e0be5e332
#
_entry.id   1a7c06259e2f2d15c8c2879e0be5e332
#
_cell.length_a   1.000
_cell.length_b   1.000
_cell.length_c   1.000
_cell.angle_alpha   90.00
_cell.angle_beta   90.00
_cell.angle_gamma   90.00
#
_symmetry.space_group_name_H-M   'P 1'
#
loop_
_entity.id
_entity.type
_entity.pdbx_description
1 polymer ?
#
loop_
_entity_poly.entity_id
_entity_poly.type
_entity_poly.pdbx_seq_one_letter_code
_entity_poly.pdbx_strand_id
1 'polypeptide(L)'
;MNITELQQSYASHPNVEGVCRLLKDNSVRHLYCGGLYASAASLFSSVLVQRATCPLVFILGDMEEAGYFYHDLTQILGTEQVLFFPSSFRRAIKYGQKDAANEILRTEVLSRLQKGEEGLCVVTYPDALAEKVVSRKELGDNTLKLHAGERVDMNFVTDVLRSYGFEYVDFVYEPGQYAVRGSIIDVFSFSSEYPFRIDFFGDEVESVRTFEVETQLSKEKKESIVIVPDLSHSLEKKGSGGMVSFLDFLPSDSLLAMRDFLWLRERIQTVHDESLTPQAIAARESEENGAITLEGKLIDGGEFTLRALDFRRMEFGNKPTGTPDATVSFHTTVQPIFHKNFDMVAESFREYLSRHYTI
;
A
#
# COMPACT_ATOMS: atom_id res chain seq x y z
N MET A 1 -11.55 25.56 -13.26
CA MET A 1 -12.08 24.48 -12.42
C MET A 1 -10.94 23.96 -11.56
N ASN A 2 -11.09 23.92 -10.25
CA ASN A 2 -10.08 23.30 -9.39
C ASN A 2 -10.34 21.78 -9.26
N ILE A 3 -9.40 21.03 -8.66
CA ILE A 3 -9.48 19.56 -8.57
C ILE A 3 -10.70 19.09 -7.78
N THR A 4 -11.11 19.85 -6.76
CA THR A 4 -12.28 19.55 -5.93
C THR A 4 -13.58 19.73 -6.73
N GLU A 5 -13.69 20.77 -7.55
CA GLU A 5 -14.84 20.99 -8.43
C GLU A 5 -14.96 19.90 -9.49
N LEU A 6 -13.80 19.46 -10.04
CA LEU A 6 -13.75 18.35 -10.99
C LEU A 6 -14.21 17.04 -10.35
N GLN A 7 -13.71 16.73 -9.16
CA GLN A 7 -14.14 15.55 -8.40
C GLN A 7 -15.64 15.58 -8.07
N GLN A 8 -16.19 16.74 -7.68
CA GLN A 8 -17.63 16.91 -7.42
C GLN A 8 -18.46 16.67 -8.68
N SER A 9 -17.97 17.12 -9.84
CA SER A 9 -18.61 16.83 -11.13
C SER A 9 -18.66 15.33 -11.41
N TYR A 10 -17.59 14.59 -11.14
CA TYR A 10 -17.59 13.11 -11.21
C TYR A 10 -18.53 12.49 -10.19
N ALA A 11 -18.53 12.97 -8.96
CA ALA A 11 -19.39 12.45 -7.88
C ALA A 11 -20.89 12.54 -8.17
N SER A 12 -21.32 13.54 -8.94
CA SER A 12 -22.70 13.73 -9.36
C SER A 12 -23.05 13.03 -10.70
N HIS A 13 -22.07 12.39 -11.36
CA HIS A 13 -22.31 11.72 -12.63
C HIS A 13 -23.19 10.46 -12.44
N PRO A 14 -24.26 10.28 -13.25
CA PRO A 14 -25.21 9.16 -13.06
C PRO A 14 -24.57 7.77 -13.04
N ASN A 15 -23.53 7.55 -13.86
CA ASN A 15 -22.84 6.26 -13.91
C ASN A 15 -22.02 6.02 -12.62
N VAL A 16 -21.41 7.06 -12.04
CA VAL A 16 -20.68 6.96 -10.77
C VAL A 16 -21.64 6.64 -9.63
N GLU A 17 -22.80 7.31 -9.58
CA GLU A 17 -23.85 6.98 -8.63
C GLU A 17 -24.41 5.58 -8.83
N GLY A 18 -24.52 5.14 -10.09
CA GLY A 18 -24.91 3.78 -10.47
C GLY A 18 -23.92 2.75 -9.90
N VAL A 19 -22.63 2.95 -10.09
CA VAL A 19 -21.57 2.08 -9.52
C VAL A 19 -21.65 2.06 -8.00
N CYS A 20 -21.77 3.21 -7.35
CA CYS A 20 -21.89 3.27 -5.88
C CYS A 20 -23.10 2.50 -5.34
N ARG A 21 -24.23 2.47 -6.10
CA ARG A 21 -25.41 1.66 -5.74
C ARG A 21 -25.14 0.18 -5.92
N LEU A 22 -24.54 -0.22 -7.05
CA LEU A 22 -24.18 -1.61 -7.34
C LEU A 22 -23.18 -2.17 -6.32
N LEU A 23 -22.23 -1.35 -5.87
CA LEU A 23 -21.28 -1.73 -4.81
C LEU A 23 -21.94 -1.90 -3.42
N LYS A 24 -23.15 -1.40 -3.19
CA LYS A 24 -23.93 -1.67 -1.98
C LYS A 24 -24.78 -2.94 -2.08
N ASP A 25 -24.98 -3.46 -3.27
CA ASP A 25 -25.73 -4.69 -3.53
C ASP A 25 -24.80 -5.90 -3.38
N ASN A 26 -25.02 -6.70 -2.35
CA ASN A 26 -24.21 -7.88 -2.06
C ASN A 26 -24.34 -9.01 -3.10
N SER A 27 -25.35 -8.96 -3.97
CA SER A 27 -25.53 -9.92 -5.07
C SER A 27 -24.53 -9.64 -6.22
N VAL A 28 -24.02 -8.40 -6.34
CA VAL A 28 -23.03 -8.01 -7.35
C VAL A 28 -21.62 -8.31 -6.82
N ARG A 29 -21.06 -9.41 -7.28
CA ARG A 29 -19.70 -9.81 -6.90
C ARG A 29 -18.65 -9.43 -7.93
N HIS A 30 -19.05 -9.33 -9.21
CA HIS A 30 -18.17 -8.95 -10.31
C HIS A 30 -18.80 -7.80 -11.10
N LEU A 31 -18.25 -6.60 -10.92
CA LEU A 31 -18.65 -5.38 -11.63
C LEU A 31 -17.63 -5.02 -12.70
N TYR A 32 -18.09 -4.66 -13.88
CA TYR A 32 -17.22 -4.11 -14.93
C TYR A 32 -17.55 -2.64 -15.21
N CYS A 33 -16.52 -1.79 -15.16
CA CYS A 33 -16.59 -0.36 -15.47
C CYS A 33 -15.76 -0.08 -16.74
N GLY A 34 -16.40 -0.13 -17.90
CA GLY A 34 -15.71 0.11 -19.18
C GLY A 34 -15.53 1.58 -19.51
N GLY A 35 -14.49 1.92 -20.29
CA GLY A 35 -14.26 3.25 -20.83
C GLY A 35 -13.69 4.28 -19.85
N LEU A 36 -13.02 3.85 -18.79
CA LEU A 36 -12.27 4.71 -17.87
C LEU A 36 -10.78 4.69 -18.26
N TYR A 37 -10.29 5.80 -18.82
CA TYR A 37 -8.90 5.92 -19.28
C TYR A 37 -8.15 7.00 -18.50
N ALA A 38 -6.85 6.78 -18.31
CA ALA A 38 -5.92 7.72 -17.67
C ALA A 38 -6.49 8.33 -16.37
N SER A 39 -6.36 9.63 -16.15
CA SER A 39 -6.83 10.32 -14.93
C SER A 39 -8.34 10.26 -14.69
N ALA A 40 -9.16 9.86 -15.70
CA ALA A 40 -10.58 9.61 -15.47
C ALA A 40 -10.79 8.43 -14.51
N ALA A 41 -9.92 7.41 -14.55
CA ALA A 41 -9.93 6.31 -13.60
C ALA A 41 -9.58 6.78 -12.18
N SER A 42 -8.58 7.66 -12.03
CA SER A 42 -8.18 8.23 -10.73
C SER A 42 -9.29 9.10 -10.13
N LEU A 43 -9.93 9.98 -10.94
CA LEU A 43 -11.04 10.81 -10.51
C LEU A 43 -12.27 9.99 -10.10
N PHE A 44 -12.63 8.98 -10.90
CA PHE A 44 -13.70 8.03 -10.57
C PHE A 44 -13.40 7.30 -9.26
N SER A 45 -12.19 6.76 -9.14
CA SER A 45 -11.76 5.99 -7.96
C SER A 45 -11.73 6.85 -6.69
N SER A 46 -11.36 8.12 -6.79
CA SER A 46 -11.39 9.03 -5.65
C SER A 46 -12.79 9.20 -5.05
N VAL A 47 -13.83 9.20 -5.88
CA VAL A 47 -15.23 9.24 -5.41
C VAL A 47 -15.60 7.93 -4.72
N LEU A 48 -15.12 6.79 -5.25
CA LEU A 48 -15.37 5.50 -4.59
C LEU A 48 -14.72 5.43 -3.22
N VAL A 49 -13.47 5.87 -3.10
CA VAL A 49 -12.72 5.90 -1.81
C VAL A 49 -13.46 6.73 -0.78
N GLN A 50 -13.95 7.92 -1.14
CA GLN A 50 -14.70 8.78 -0.20
C GLN A 50 -16.03 8.19 0.26
N ARG A 51 -16.63 7.27 -0.51
CA ARG A 51 -17.93 6.68 -0.21
C ARG A 51 -17.85 5.25 0.32
N ALA A 52 -16.65 4.67 0.33
CA ALA A 52 -16.43 3.31 0.77
C ALA A 52 -16.41 3.23 2.30
N THR A 53 -17.01 2.15 2.81
CA THR A 53 -16.94 1.76 4.23
C THR A 53 -16.02 0.56 4.46
N CYS A 54 -15.54 -0.05 3.38
CA CYS A 54 -14.60 -1.17 3.38
C CYS A 54 -13.29 -0.77 2.70
N PRO A 55 -12.19 -1.48 2.95
CA PRO A 55 -10.94 -1.25 2.24
C PRO A 55 -11.09 -1.46 0.74
N LEU A 56 -10.55 -0.52 -0.04
CA LEU A 56 -10.45 -0.60 -1.49
C LEU A 56 -9.00 -0.92 -1.87
N VAL A 57 -8.79 -1.98 -2.65
CA VAL A 57 -7.46 -2.39 -3.13
C VAL A 57 -7.41 -2.24 -4.63
N PHE A 58 -6.68 -1.24 -5.12
CA PHE A 58 -6.45 -1.01 -6.54
C PHE A 58 -5.18 -1.74 -6.99
N ILE A 59 -5.35 -2.70 -7.89
CA ILE A 59 -4.26 -3.52 -8.44
C ILE A 59 -4.03 -3.07 -9.89
N LEU A 60 -2.96 -2.28 -10.08
CA LEU A 60 -2.58 -1.73 -11.39
C LEU A 60 -1.65 -2.71 -12.12
N GLY A 61 -1.28 -2.35 -13.36
CA GLY A 61 -0.47 -3.24 -14.21
C GLY A 61 0.95 -3.46 -13.72
N ASP A 62 1.61 -2.41 -13.28
CA ASP A 62 3.00 -2.46 -12.82
C ASP A 62 3.27 -1.34 -11.80
N MET A 63 4.51 -1.26 -11.33
CA MET A 63 4.95 -0.26 -10.35
C MET A 63 4.79 1.17 -10.86
N GLU A 64 5.05 1.42 -12.15
CA GLU A 64 4.99 2.77 -12.72
C GLU A 64 3.54 3.25 -12.79
N GLU A 65 2.64 2.43 -13.32
CA GLU A 65 1.21 2.72 -13.37
C GLU A 65 0.62 2.90 -11.96
N ALA A 66 0.97 2.02 -11.04
CA ALA A 66 0.54 2.10 -9.64
C ALA A 66 1.05 3.38 -8.96
N GLY A 67 2.30 3.77 -9.23
CA GLY A 67 2.90 5.01 -8.71
C GLY A 67 2.16 6.26 -9.20
N TYR A 68 1.86 6.35 -10.49
CA TYR A 68 1.07 7.47 -11.04
C TYR A 68 -0.36 7.50 -10.46
N PHE A 69 -1.01 6.35 -10.37
CA PHE A 69 -2.35 6.26 -9.82
C PHE A 69 -2.39 6.65 -8.33
N TYR A 70 -1.42 6.18 -7.55
CA TYR A 70 -1.24 6.57 -6.16
C TYR A 70 -1.02 8.07 -6.01
N HIS A 71 -0.13 8.65 -6.84
CA HIS A 71 0.12 10.09 -6.84
C HIS A 71 -1.15 10.89 -7.16
N ASP A 72 -1.90 10.52 -8.20
CA ASP A 72 -3.16 11.16 -8.54
C ASP A 72 -4.14 11.13 -7.36
N LEU A 73 -4.34 9.95 -6.75
CA LEU A 73 -5.25 9.81 -5.62
C LEU A 73 -4.81 10.63 -4.40
N THR A 74 -3.52 10.68 -4.09
CA THR A 74 -3.00 11.49 -2.98
C THR A 74 -3.16 12.99 -3.23
N GLN A 75 -3.04 13.45 -4.49
CA GLN A 75 -3.32 14.86 -4.84
C GLN A 75 -4.80 15.22 -4.70
N ILE A 76 -5.71 14.27 -4.91
CA ILE A 76 -7.15 14.50 -4.84
C ILE A 76 -7.68 14.35 -3.39
N LEU A 77 -7.22 13.32 -2.67
CA LEU A 77 -7.78 12.89 -1.37
C LEU A 77 -6.90 13.24 -0.16
N GLY A 78 -5.65 13.61 -0.40
CA GLY A 78 -4.63 13.69 0.65
C GLY A 78 -3.98 12.33 0.92
N THR A 79 -2.98 12.31 1.80
CA THR A 79 -2.16 11.13 2.10
C THR A 79 -2.74 10.24 3.20
N GLU A 80 -3.72 10.74 3.95
CA GLU A 80 -4.23 10.05 5.15
C GLU A 80 -4.94 8.72 4.85
N GLN A 81 -5.67 8.63 3.74
CA GLN A 81 -6.48 7.45 3.40
C GLN A 81 -5.89 6.61 2.27
N VAL A 82 -4.91 7.14 1.54
CA VAL A 82 -4.34 6.49 0.35
C VAL A 82 -2.97 5.93 0.70
N LEU A 83 -2.82 4.63 0.61
CA LEU A 83 -1.61 3.89 0.95
C LEU A 83 -1.01 3.23 -0.27
N PHE A 84 0.30 3.15 -0.32
CA PHE A 84 1.02 2.42 -1.36
C PHE A 84 1.60 1.12 -0.80
N PHE A 85 1.32 0.00 -1.47
CA PHE A 85 1.86 -1.30 -1.10
C PHE A 85 2.81 -1.79 -2.19
N PRO A 86 4.12 -1.46 -2.11
CA PRO A 86 5.11 -1.82 -3.12
C PRO A 86 5.66 -3.24 -2.93
N SER A 87 6.42 -3.72 -3.91
CA SER A 87 7.33 -4.86 -3.74
C SER A 87 8.45 -4.49 -2.76
N SER A 88 8.85 -5.44 -1.93
CA SER A 88 9.98 -5.26 -0.99
C SER A 88 11.34 -5.19 -1.71
N PHE A 89 11.42 -5.61 -2.97
CA PHE A 89 12.66 -5.69 -3.74
C PHE A 89 12.84 -4.53 -4.71
N ARG A 90 14.05 -4.03 -4.84
CA ARG A 90 14.43 -3.08 -5.90
C ARG A 90 14.56 -3.78 -7.24
N ARG A 91 13.73 -3.40 -8.21
CA ARG A 91 13.73 -3.97 -9.57
C ARG A 91 15.01 -3.66 -10.38
N ALA A 92 15.72 -2.58 -10.06
CA ALA A 92 16.78 -2.04 -10.92
C ALA A 92 18.17 -2.69 -10.74
N ILE A 93 18.44 -3.42 -9.66
CA ILE A 93 19.78 -3.88 -9.30
C ILE A 93 19.78 -5.32 -8.75
N LYS A 94 19.10 -6.26 -9.38
CA LYS A 94 19.06 -7.67 -8.94
C LYS A 94 18.10 -7.96 -7.76
N TYR A 95 17.30 -8.99 -7.92
CA TYR A 95 16.58 -9.65 -6.85
C TYR A 95 17.54 -10.01 -5.71
N GLY A 96 17.42 -9.38 -4.57
CA GLY A 96 18.28 -9.66 -3.40
C GLY A 96 18.44 -8.50 -2.42
N GLN A 97 18.34 -7.25 -2.87
CA GLN A 97 18.39 -6.09 -1.97
C GLN A 97 16.98 -5.60 -1.65
N LYS A 98 16.60 -5.71 -0.38
CA LYS A 98 15.37 -5.11 0.14
C LYS A 98 15.50 -3.58 0.16
N ASP A 99 14.41 -2.90 -0.14
CA ASP A 99 14.32 -1.46 -0.01
C ASP A 99 13.67 -1.12 1.34
N ALA A 100 14.44 -0.55 2.26
CA ALA A 100 13.93 -0.19 3.58
C ALA A 100 12.72 0.75 3.52
N ALA A 101 12.67 1.65 2.53
CA ALA A 101 11.53 2.52 2.32
C ALA A 101 10.27 1.73 1.92
N ASN A 102 10.43 0.74 1.06
CA ASN A 102 9.32 -0.13 0.66
C ASN A 102 8.82 -0.99 1.82
N GLU A 103 9.71 -1.48 2.68
CA GLU A 103 9.31 -2.25 3.87
C GLU A 103 8.50 -1.40 4.86
N ILE A 104 8.84 -0.11 5.02
CA ILE A 104 8.05 0.82 5.82
C ILE A 104 6.64 0.95 5.25
N LEU A 105 6.50 1.22 3.95
CA LEU A 105 5.20 1.36 3.29
C LEU A 105 4.35 0.08 3.42
N ARG A 106 4.96 -1.09 3.22
CA ARG A 106 4.29 -2.38 3.42
C ARG A 106 3.82 -2.57 4.86
N THR A 107 4.70 -2.29 5.82
CA THR A 107 4.40 -2.44 7.26
C THR A 107 3.30 -1.47 7.69
N GLU A 108 3.29 -0.25 7.17
CA GLU A 108 2.23 0.74 7.41
C GLU A 108 0.88 0.21 6.93
N VAL A 109 0.79 -0.29 5.69
CA VAL A 109 -0.45 -0.88 5.14
C VAL A 109 -0.95 -2.01 6.03
N LEU A 110 -0.09 -2.98 6.39
CA LEU A 110 -0.46 -4.11 7.22
C LEU A 110 -0.93 -3.67 8.61
N SER A 111 -0.24 -2.71 9.22
CA SER A 111 -0.59 -2.19 10.55
C SER A 111 -1.94 -1.48 10.56
N ARG A 112 -2.24 -0.67 9.55
CA ARG A 112 -3.50 0.07 9.43
C ARG A 112 -4.67 -0.85 9.10
N LEU A 113 -4.48 -1.84 8.21
CA LEU A 113 -5.47 -2.89 7.95
C LEU A 113 -5.75 -3.73 9.21
N GLN A 114 -4.73 -4.00 10.03
CA GLN A 114 -4.90 -4.75 11.28
C GLN A 114 -5.69 -3.98 12.33
N LYS A 115 -5.54 -2.65 12.40
CA LYS A 115 -6.33 -1.78 13.28
C LYS A 115 -7.80 -1.71 12.87
N GLY A 116 -8.15 -2.14 11.64
CA GLY A 116 -9.51 -2.05 11.12
C GLY A 116 -9.92 -0.61 10.78
N GLU A 117 -8.98 0.23 10.35
CA GLU A 117 -9.29 1.60 9.93
C GLU A 117 -10.23 1.56 8.71
N GLU A 118 -11.32 2.32 8.78
CA GLU A 118 -12.32 2.38 7.70
C GLU A 118 -11.86 3.25 6.54
N GLY A 119 -12.38 2.96 5.34
CA GLY A 119 -12.17 3.79 4.14
C GLY A 119 -10.74 3.80 3.62
N LEU A 120 -9.91 2.82 3.97
CA LEU A 120 -8.55 2.71 3.45
C LEU A 120 -8.54 2.39 1.96
N CYS A 121 -7.69 3.10 1.23
CA CYS A 121 -7.38 2.86 -0.17
C CYS A 121 -5.94 2.35 -0.28
N VAL A 122 -5.76 1.13 -0.74
CA VAL A 122 -4.44 0.54 -0.99
C VAL A 122 -4.20 0.45 -2.48
N VAL A 123 -3.11 1.03 -2.96
CA VAL A 123 -2.67 0.95 -4.36
C VAL A 123 -1.48 0.00 -4.43
N THR A 124 -1.54 -0.98 -5.33
CA THR A 124 -0.52 -2.03 -5.47
C THR A 124 -0.44 -2.55 -6.90
N TYR A 125 0.44 -3.52 -7.14
CA TYR A 125 0.69 -4.15 -8.44
C TYR A 125 1.14 -5.61 -8.28
N PRO A 126 1.15 -6.42 -9.37
CA PRO A 126 1.37 -7.87 -9.30
C PRO A 126 2.64 -8.30 -8.58
N ASP A 127 3.77 -7.63 -8.83
CA ASP A 127 5.05 -8.01 -8.23
C ASP A 127 5.00 -7.89 -6.68
N ALA A 128 4.32 -6.89 -6.16
CA ALA A 128 4.11 -6.72 -4.73
C ALA A 128 3.17 -7.78 -4.14
N LEU A 129 2.12 -8.16 -4.88
CA LEU A 129 1.15 -9.17 -4.48
C LEU A 129 1.69 -10.60 -4.56
N ALA A 130 2.68 -10.85 -5.42
CA ALA A 130 3.36 -12.14 -5.47
C ALA A 130 4.08 -12.46 -4.16
N GLU A 131 4.51 -11.46 -3.42
CA GLU A 131 5.20 -11.62 -2.15
C GLU A 131 4.22 -11.89 -1.00
N LYS A 132 4.48 -12.95 -0.24
CA LYS A 132 3.76 -13.23 1.01
C LYS A 132 4.10 -12.18 2.07
N VAL A 133 3.19 -12.00 2.99
CA VAL A 133 3.29 -11.10 4.14
C VAL A 133 3.18 -11.89 5.45
N VAL A 134 3.55 -11.27 6.56
CA VAL A 134 3.29 -11.84 7.90
C VAL A 134 1.79 -12.02 8.13
N SER A 135 1.40 -13.07 8.83
CA SER A 135 0.00 -13.24 9.24
C SER A 135 -0.42 -12.16 10.25
N ARG A 136 -1.72 -11.90 10.36
CA ARG A 136 -2.28 -10.98 11.38
C ARG A 136 -1.83 -11.33 12.81
N LYS A 137 -1.72 -12.62 13.10
CA LYS A 137 -1.26 -13.12 14.40
C LYS A 137 0.22 -12.74 14.63
N GLU A 138 1.08 -13.06 13.68
CA GLU A 138 2.51 -12.73 13.77
C GLU A 138 2.77 -11.22 13.86
N LEU A 139 2.01 -10.41 13.11
CA LEU A 139 2.09 -8.95 13.23
C LEU A 139 1.68 -8.49 14.64
N GLY A 140 0.58 -9.03 15.19
CA GLY A 140 0.12 -8.70 16.54
C GLY A 140 1.11 -9.11 17.64
N ASP A 141 1.68 -10.31 17.52
CA ASP A 141 2.65 -10.86 18.48
C ASP A 141 4.00 -10.10 18.45
N ASN A 142 4.32 -9.44 17.33
CA ASN A 142 5.55 -8.64 17.15
C ASN A 142 5.28 -7.13 17.16
N THR A 143 4.22 -6.67 17.79
CA THR A 143 3.88 -5.25 17.88
C THR A 143 3.89 -4.79 19.34
N LEU A 144 4.69 -3.78 19.66
CA LEU A 144 4.68 -3.11 20.95
C LEU A 144 3.81 -1.85 20.87
N LYS A 145 2.77 -1.79 21.71
CA LYS A 145 1.90 -0.60 21.84
C LYS A 145 2.21 0.07 23.16
N LEU A 146 2.37 1.39 23.14
CA LEU A 146 2.58 2.20 24.33
C LEU A 146 1.61 3.39 24.34
N HIS A 147 1.10 3.71 25.52
CA HIS A 147 0.19 4.83 25.73
C HIS A 147 0.79 5.82 26.72
N ALA A 148 0.57 7.11 26.52
CA ALA A 148 0.91 8.11 27.52
C ALA A 148 0.09 7.87 28.80
N GLY A 149 0.73 7.92 29.97
CA GLY A 149 0.14 7.60 31.27
C GLY A 149 0.17 6.08 31.60
N GLU A 150 0.67 5.22 30.74
CA GLU A 150 0.80 3.80 30.98
C GLU A 150 2.00 3.51 31.89
N ARG A 151 1.82 2.53 32.79
CA ARG A 151 2.93 2.04 33.62
C ARG A 151 3.61 0.85 32.99
N VAL A 152 4.84 1.06 32.58
CA VAL A 152 5.70 0.05 31.95
C VAL A 152 7.17 0.35 32.29
N ASP A 153 7.91 -0.68 32.68
CA ASP A 153 9.34 -0.54 32.97
C ASP A 153 10.12 -0.20 31.69
N MET A 154 10.93 0.85 31.76
CA MET A 154 11.77 1.29 30.67
C MET A 154 12.74 0.19 30.18
N ASN A 155 13.27 -0.66 31.10
CA ASN A 155 14.11 -1.79 30.74
C ASN A 155 13.34 -2.84 29.95
N PHE A 156 12.08 -3.11 30.33
CA PHE A 156 11.21 -3.99 29.55
C PHE A 156 11.07 -3.50 28.11
N VAL A 157 10.81 -2.21 27.92
CA VAL A 157 10.70 -1.62 26.55
C VAL A 157 12.00 -1.81 25.78
N THR A 158 13.15 -1.55 26.38
CA THR A 158 14.46 -1.73 25.73
C THR A 158 14.77 -3.20 25.41
N ASP A 159 14.38 -4.13 26.28
CA ASP A 159 14.55 -5.57 26.04
C ASP A 159 13.66 -6.06 24.89
N VAL A 160 12.43 -5.55 24.80
CA VAL A 160 11.53 -5.83 23.66
C VAL A 160 12.15 -5.28 22.36
N LEU A 161 12.65 -4.03 22.34
CA LEU A 161 13.31 -3.46 21.16
C LEU A 161 14.51 -4.30 20.70
N ARG A 162 15.35 -4.78 21.64
CA ARG A 162 16.46 -5.71 21.33
C ARG A 162 15.95 -7.03 20.77
N SER A 163 14.89 -7.60 21.36
CA SER A 163 14.30 -8.86 20.89
C SER A 163 13.72 -8.74 19.48
N TYR A 164 13.24 -7.54 19.14
CA TYR A 164 12.74 -7.17 17.81
C TYR A 164 13.86 -6.90 16.79
N GLY A 165 15.13 -6.89 17.24
CA GLY A 165 16.29 -6.67 16.38
C GLY A 165 16.58 -5.20 16.08
N PHE A 166 16.03 -4.26 16.89
CA PHE A 166 16.41 -2.86 16.79
C PHE A 166 17.88 -2.66 17.21
N GLU A 167 18.58 -1.86 16.43
CA GLU A 167 19.97 -1.49 16.70
C GLU A 167 20.06 -0.36 17.73
N TYR A 168 20.92 -0.53 18.74
CA TYR A 168 21.21 0.52 19.69
C TYR A 168 22.22 1.52 19.13
N VAL A 169 21.86 2.81 19.12
CA VAL A 169 22.67 3.91 18.57
C VAL A 169 22.66 5.10 19.53
N ASP A 170 23.60 6.05 19.35
CA ASP A 170 23.62 7.30 20.14
C ASP A 170 22.51 8.27 19.72
N PHE A 171 22.20 8.33 18.42
CA PHE A 171 21.13 9.12 17.83
C PHE A 171 20.42 8.31 16.77
N VAL A 172 19.09 8.41 16.75
CA VAL A 172 18.23 7.68 15.80
C VAL A 172 18.11 8.46 14.49
N TYR A 173 18.46 7.82 13.37
CA TYR A 173 18.40 8.38 12.03
C TYR A 173 17.59 7.53 11.05
N GLU A 174 17.53 6.22 11.27
CA GLU A 174 16.93 5.27 10.34
C GLU A 174 15.95 4.32 11.07
N PRO A 175 14.91 3.79 10.37
CA PRO A 175 14.04 2.76 10.93
C PRO A 175 14.83 1.55 11.41
N GLY A 176 14.39 0.97 12.54
CA GLY A 176 15.09 -0.13 13.18
C GLY A 176 16.16 0.30 14.18
N GLN A 177 16.33 1.60 14.42
CA GLN A 177 17.24 2.14 15.42
C GLN A 177 16.51 2.59 16.68
N TYR A 178 17.19 2.48 17.83
CA TYR A 178 16.75 3.08 19.08
C TYR A 178 17.93 3.64 19.88
N ALA A 179 17.66 4.66 20.70
CA ALA A 179 18.62 5.30 21.61
C ALA A 179 18.00 5.46 23.00
N VAL A 180 18.83 5.37 24.04
CA VAL A 180 18.41 5.59 25.43
C VAL A 180 19.24 6.70 26.02
N ARG A 181 18.58 7.77 26.50
CA ARG A 181 19.23 8.94 27.09
C ARG A 181 18.52 9.37 28.38
N GLY A 182 19.05 8.93 29.51
CA GLY A 182 18.41 9.16 30.81
C GLY A 182 17.04 8.47 30.89
N SER A 183 15.98 9.24 31.04
CA SER A 183 14.60 8.75 31.07
C SER A 183 13.92 8.74 29.69
N ILE A 184 14.67 8.94 28.61
CA ILE A 184 14.11 9.04 27.25
C ILE A 184 14.54 7.83 26.41
N ILE A 185 13.56 7.23 25.72
CA ILE A 185 13.80 6.30 24.64
C ILE A 185 13.39 6.97 23.33
N ASP A 186 14.33 7.10 22.40
CA ASP A 186 14.05 7.43 21.01
C ASP A 186 14.04 6.14 20.20
N VAL A 187 13.04 5.93 19.34
CA VAL A 187 12.91 4.72 18.52
C VAL A 187 12.28 5.04 17.16
N PHE A 188 12.86 4.48 16.10
CA PHE A 188 12.29 4.60 14.76
C PHE A 188 11.66 3.28 14.32
N SER A 189 10.34 3.23 14.42
CA SER A 189 9.54 2.08 14.02
C SER A 189 9.45 1.94 12.50
N PHE A 190 9.34 0.72 11.98
CA PHE A 190 9.03 0.46 10.57
C PHE A 190 7.57 0.78 10.20
N SER A 191 6.72 1.17 11.14
CA SER A 191 5.33 1.55 10.91
C SER A 191 5.07 3.06 10.93
N SER A 192 6.12 3.89 10.92
CA SER A 192 5.99 5.35 11.05
C SER A 192 7.00 6.08 10.18
N GLU A 193 6.57 7.18 9.59
CA GLU A 193 7.43 8.10 8.82
C GLU A 193 8.43 8.86 9.72
N TYR A 194 8.05 9.11 10.98
CA TYR A 194 8.87 9.83 11.96
C TYR A 194 9.21 8.93 13.14
N PRO A 195 10.41 9.08 13.72
CA PRO A 195 10.75 8.39 14.94
C PRO A 195 9.94 8.91 16.13
N PHE A 196 9.80 8.08 17.15
CA PHE A 196 9.11 8.38 18.39
C PHE A 196 10.13 8.69 19.51
N ARG A 197 9.81 9.68 20.32
CA ARG A 197 10.46 10.00 21.58
C ARG A 197 9.50 9.70 22.72
N ILE A 198 9.91 8.83 23.61
CA ILE A 198 9.12 8.35 24.76
C ILE A 198 9.83 8.85 26.01
N ASP A 199 9.18 9.75 26.76
CA ASP A 199 9.68 10.22 28.06
C ASP A 199 9.09 9.37 29.17
N PHE A 200 9.91 8.97 30.13
CA PHE A 200 9.53 8.23 31.31
C PHE A 200 9.67 9.06 32.57
N PHE A 201 8.71 8.94 33.47
CA PHE A 201 8.86 9.40 34.84
C PHE A 201 8.74 8.17 35.77
N GLY A 202 9.90 7.63 36.22
CA GLY A 202 9.97 6.32 36.88
C GLY A 202 9.51 5.22 35.92
N ASP A 203 8.49 4.47 36.29
CA ASP A 203 7.88 3.39 35.52
C ASP A 203 6.64 3.85 34.74
N GLU A 204 6.43 5.14 34.56
CA GLU A 204 5.28 5.70 33.83
C GLU A 204 5.75 6.37 32.54
N VAL A 205 5.07 6.11 31.44
CA VAL A 205 5.23 6.84 30.17
C VAL A 205 4.61 8.23 30.32
N GLU A 206 5.41 9.25 30.64
CA GLU A 206 4.95 10.61 30.85
C GLU A 206 4.42 11.23 29.56
N SER A 207 5.13 11.05 28.47
CA SER A 207 4.71 11.57 27.17
C SER A 207 5.33 10.80 26.01
N VAL A 208 4.62 10.82 24.88
CA VAL A 208 5.09 10.29 23.60
C VAL A 208 4.97 11.37 22.53
N ARG A 209 6.01 11.52 21.70
CA ARG A 209 6.08 12.53 20.65
C ARG A 209 6.75 11.96 19.40
N THR A 210 6.41 12.45 18.24
CA THR A 210 7.26 12.32 17.05
C THR A 210 8.35 13.39 17.07
N PHE A 211 9.47 13.14 16.39
CA PHE A 211 10.53 14.12 16.25
C PHE A 211 11.14 14.08 14.85
N GLU A 212 11.79 15.16 14.46
CA GLU A 212 12.48 15.30 13.18
C GLU A 212 13.88 14.70 13.26
N VAL A 213 14.24 13.85 12.32
CA VAL A 213 15.55 13.18 12.30
C VAL A 213 16.71 14.16 12.19
N GLU A 214 16.63 15.15 11.28
CA GLU A 214 17.72 16.09 11.02
C GLU A 214 17.98 17.04 12.19
N THR A 215 16.92 17.57 12.78
CA THR A 215 17.01 18.58 13.83
C THR A 215 16.96 18.00 15.24
N GLN A 216 16.52 16.76 15.39
CA GLN A 216 16.24 16.07 16.66
C GLN A 216 15.19 16.80 17.54
N LEU A 217 14.41 17.72 16.94
CA LEU A 217 13.37 18.48 17.63
C LEU A 217 12.03 17.73 17.61
N SER A 218 11.33 17.75 18.74
CA SER A 218 9.98 17.19 18.86
C SER A 218 9.00 17.92 17.95
N LYS A 219 8.13 17.15 17.28
CA LYS A 219 7.18 17.63 16.29
C LYS A 219 5.75 17.58 16.81
N GLU A 220 5.23 16.43 17.08
CA GLU A 220 3.84 16.22 17.44
C GLU A 220 3.69 15.33 18.67
N LYS A 221 2.81 15.68 19.61
CA LYS A 221 2.47 14.85 20.76
C LYS A 221 1.44 13.80 20.34
N LYS A 222 1.65 12.56 20.75
CA LYS A 222 0.74 11.43 20.49
C LYS A 222 0.20 10.90 21.81
N GLU A 223 -1.04 10.40 21.80
CA GLU A 223 -1.63 9.69 22.95
C GLU A 223 -1.14 8.25 23.03
N SER A 224 -0.86 7.65 21.88
CA SER A 224 -0.34 6.28 21.76
C SER A 224 0.54 6.12 20.56
N ILE A 225 1.45 5.15 20.64
CA ILE A 225 2.31 4.73 19.51
C ILE A 225 2.28 3.22 19.33
N VAL A 226 2.65 2.83 18.13
CA VAL A 226 2.80 1.43 17.73
C VAL A 226 4.21 1.26 17.17
N ILE A 227 4.98 0.39 17.80
CA ILE A 227 6.34 0.06 17.37
C ILE A 227 6.32 -1.32 16.75
N VAL A 228 6.70 -1.39 15.49
CA VAL A 228 6.76 -2.62 14.70
C VAL A 228 8.19 -2.79 14.20
N PRO A 229 8.79 -3.99 14.36
CA PRO A 229 10.13 -4.30 13.85
C PRO A 229 10.13 -4.46 12.32
N ASP A 230 11.32 -4.67 11.75
CA ASP A 230 11.44 -5.27 10.42
C ASP A 230 10.84 -6.69 10.43
N LEU A 231 9.63 -6.79 9.88
CA LEU A 231 8.88 -8.04 9.87
C LEU A 231 9.53 -9.10 8.96
N SER A 232 10.28 -8.67 7.96
CA SER A 232 10.98 -9.55 7.04
C SER A 232 12.13 -10.31 7.71
N HIS A 233 12.84 -9.66 8.63
CA HIS A 233 13.96 -10.25 9.37
C HIS A 233 13.49 -11.19 10.51
N SER A 234 12.36 -10.86 11.10
CA SER A 234 11.73 -11.70 12.14
C SER A 234 11.30 -13.07 11.61
N LEU A 235 10.93 -13.15 10.33
CA LEU A 235 10.48 -14.38 9.66
C LEU A 235 11.63 -15.28 9.23
N GLU A 236 12.80 -14.72 8.95
CA GLU A 236 14.00 -15.51 8.60
C GLU A 236 14.44 -16.45 9.73
N LYS A 237 14.22 -16.03 10.98
CA LYS A 237 14.56 -16.81 12.17
C LYS A 237 13.58 -17.92 12.52
N LYS A 238 12.30 -17.82 12.07
CA LYS A 238 11.21 -18.73 12.47
C LYS A 238 10.77 -19.73 11.39
N GLY A 239 11.28 -19.61 10.15
CA GLY A 239 10.83 -20.40 9.00
C GLY A 239 9.50 -19.88 8.41
N SER A 240 9.10 -20.41 7.24
CA SER A 240 7.93 -19.93 6.45
C SER A 240 6.55 -20.12 7.10
N GLY A 241 6.46 -20.68 8.29
CA GLY A 241 5.19 -21.09 8.93
C GLY A 241 4.23 -19.96 9.34
N GLY A 242 4.61 -18.69 9.22
CA GLY A 242 3.78 -17.53 9.61
C GLY A 242 3.47 -16.57 8.47
N MET A 243 3.78 -16.94 7.21
CA MET A 243 3.55 -16.09 6.03
C MET A 243 2.28 -16.49 5.28
N VAL A 244 1.53 -15.48 4.85
CA VAL A 244 0.28 -15.63 4.11
C VAL A 244 0.27 -14.74 2.86
N SER A 245 -0.63 -14.98 1.91
CA SER A 245 -0.89 -14.02 0.85
C SER A 245 -1.36 -12.68 1.42
N PHE A 246 -1.01 -11.57 0.77
CA PHE A 246 -1.58 -10.28 1.13
C PHE A 246 -3.12 -10.30 1.10
N LEU A 247 -3.72 -11.07 0.18
CA LEU A 247 -5.17 -11.23 0.10
C LEU A 247 -5.76 -11.91 1.36
N ASP A 248 -5.06 -12.88 1.96
CA ASP A 248 -5.48 -13.51 3.22
C ASP A 248 -5.40 -12.52 4.40
N PHE A 249 -4.59 -11.47 4.27
CA PHE A 249 -4.46 -10.42 5.28
C PHE A 249 -5.60 -9.40 5.21
N LEU A 250 -6.25 -9.24 4.06
CA LEU A 250 -7.35 -8.29 3.87
C LEU A 250 -8.60 -8.67 4.68
N PRO A 251 -9.40 -7.69 5.14
CA PRO A 251 -10.77 -7.94 5.57
C PRO A 251 -11.59 -8.58 4.46
N SER A 252 -12.49 -9.51 4.78
CA SER A 252 -13.27 -10.28 3.80
C SER A 252 -14.27 -9.44 2.98
N ASP A 253 -14.62 -8.25 3.47
CA ASP A 253 -15.50 -7.28 2.81
C ASP A 253 -14.76 -6.32 1.88
N SER A 254 -13.43 -6.41 1.79
CA SER A 254 -12.62 -5.57 0.90
C SER A 254 -13.07 -5.69 -0.56
N LEU A 255 -12.95 -4.59 -1.31
CA LEU A 255 -13.19 -4.56 -2.76
C LEU A 255 -11.86 -4.57 -3.50
N LEU A 256 -11.66 -5.54 -4.39
CA LEU A 256 -10.53 -5.58 -5.31
C LEU A 256 -10.91 -4.86 -6.61
N ALA A 257 -10.19 -3.80 -6.95
CA ALA A 257 -10.36 -3.05 -8.18
C ALA A 257 -9.14 -3.23 -9.09
N MET A 258 -9.33 -3.67 -10.33
CA MET A 258 -8.24 -4.04 -11.23
C MET A 258 -8.59 -3.83 -12.70
N ARG A 259 -7.58 -3.77 -13.56
CA ARG A 259 -7.80 -3.60 -15.01
C ARG A 259 -8.05 -4.89 -15.76
N ASP A 260 -7.25 -5.92 -15.54
CA ASP A 260 -7.29 -7.19 -16.28
C ASP A 260 -6.87 -8.32 -15.35
N PHE A 261 -7.84 -9.09 -14.90
CA PHE A 261 -7.62 -10.18 -13.96
C PHE A 261 -6.71 -11.27 -14.52
N LEU A 262 -6.90 -11.66 -15.81
CA LEU A 262 -6.09 -12.72 -16.42
C LEU A 262 -4.64 -12.29 -16.57
N TRP A 263 -4.43 -11.05 -17.00
CA TRP A 263 -3.09 -10.50 -17.14
C TRP A 263 -2.38 -10.42 -15.77
N LEU A 264 -3.08 -9.95 -14.72
CA LEU A 264 -2.53 -9.92 -13.36
C LEU A 264 -2.10 -11.32 -12.87
N ARG A 265 -2.97 -12.32 -13.09
CA ARG A 265 -2.65 -13.72 -12.75
C ARG A 265 -1.40 -14.21 -13.46
N GLU A 266 -1.31 -13.98 -14.78
CA GLU A 266 -0.15 -14.39 -15.58
C GLU A 266 1.12 -13.65 -15.16
N ARG A 267 0.99 -12.37 -14.82
CA ARG A 267 2.14 -11.60 -14.32
C ARG A 267 2.65 -12.12 -12.97
N ILE A 268 1.75 -12.44 -12.03
CA ILE A 268 2.12 -13.04 -10.73
C ILE A 268 2.79 -14.39 -10.95
N GLN A 269 2.25 -15.22 -11.86
CA GLN A 269 2.89 -16.50 -12.23
C GLN A 269 4.31 -16.28 -12.77
N THR A 270 4.49 -15.30 -13.66
CA THR A 270 5.81 -14.96 -14.22
C THR A 270 6.79 -14.53 -13.13
N VAL A 271 6.35 -13.67 -12.21
CA VAL A 271 7.19 -13.22 -11.06
C VAL A 271 7.63 -14.42 -10.21
N HIS A 272 6.69 -15.31 -9.90
CA HIS A 272 6.97 -16.54 -9.16
C HIS A 272 8.03 -17.39 -9.89
N ASP A 273 7.79 -17.70 -11.16
CA ASP A 273 8.64 -18.60 -11.93
C ASP A 273 10.04 -18.03 -12.20
N GLU A 274 10.13 -16.75 -12.59
CA GLU A 274 11.41 -16.07 -12.83
C GLU A 274 12.25 -15.96 -11.55
N SER A 275 11.61 -15.74 -10.40
CA SER A 275 12.30 -15.59 -9.12
C SER A 275 12.87 -16.91 -8.58
N LEU A 276 12.37 -18.06 -9.02
CA LEU A 276 12.80 -19.38 -8.60
C LEU A 276 13.70 -20.09 -9.63
N THR A 277 14.15 -19.39 -10.69
CA THR A 277 15.10 -19.97 -11.65
C THR A 277 16.46 -20.21 -11.00
N PRO A 278 17.22 -21.25 -11.42
CA PRO A 278 18.58 -21.50 -10.90
C PRO A 278 19.52 -20.31 -11.04
N GLN A 279 19.38 -19.54 -12.13
CA GLN A 279 20.18 -18.32 -12.33
C GLN A 279 19.83 -17.22 -11.33
N ALA A 280 18.53 -17.03 -11.03
CA ALA A 280 18.07 -16.05 -10.04
C ALA A 280 18.49 -16.45 -8.60
N ILE A 281 18.48 -17.75 -8.29
CA ILE A 281 18.95 -18.30 -7.02
C ILE A 281 20.47 -18.07 -6.90
N ALA A 282 21.26 -18.48 -7.89
CA ALA A 282 22.71 -18.32 -7.88
C ALA A 282 23.15 -16.83 -7.82
N ALA A 283 22.41 -15.94 -8.50
CA ALA A 283 22.69 -14.50 -8.42
C ALA A 283 22.52 -13.94 -7.01
N ARG A 284 21.51 -14.42 -6.25
CA ARG A 284 21.29 -14.02 -4.85
C ARG A 284 22.33 -14.62 -3.89
N GLU A 285 22.72 -15.87 -4.10
CA GLU A 285 23.73 -16.56 -3.30
C GLU A 285 25.13 -15.92 -3.43
N SER A 286 25.39 -15.20 -4.53
CA SER A 286 26.66 -14.50 -4.76
C SER A 286 26.76 -13.13 -4.11
N GLU A 287 25.72 -12.64 -3.45
CA GLU A 287 25.70 -11.33 -2.77
C GLU A 287 26.19 -11.46 -1.32
N GLU A 288 27.05 -10.51 -0.87
CA GLU A 288 27.75 -10.54 0.43
C GLU A 288 26.82 -10.45 1.67
N ASN A 289 25.53 -10.14 1.50
CA ASN A 289 24.57 -9.91 2.60
C ASN A 289 23.67 -11.11 2.94
N GLY A 290 24.05 -12.33 2.52
CA GLY A 290 23.30 -13.56 2.81
C GLY A 290 22.18 -13.83 1.81
N ALA A 291 22.16 -15.05 1.29
CA ALA A 291 21.17 -15.46 0.31
C ALA A 291 19.75 -15.42 0.88
N ILE A 292 18.90 -14.51 0.37
CA ILE A 292 17.48 -14.51 0.70
C ILE A 292 16.81 -15.63 -0.07
N THR A 293 16.41 -16.69 0.62
CA THR A 293 15.61 -17.76 0.02
C THR A 293 14.18 -17.27 -0.20
N LEU A 294 13.73 -17.22 -1.46
CA LEU A 294 12.35 -16.88 -1.83
C LEU A 294 11.42 -18.10 -1.88
N GLU A 295 11.97 -19.29 -1.74
CA GLU A 295 11.17 -20.51 -1.69
C GLU A 295 10.13 -20.44 -0.56
N GLY A 296 8.87 -20.65 -0.91
CA GLY A 296 7.74 -20.53 0.04
C GLY A 296 7.35 -19.10 0.43
N LYS A 297 8.07 -18.06 -0.04
CA LYS A 297 7.77 -16.64 0.22
C LYS A 297 6.95 -15.96 -0.87
N LEU A 298 6.72 -16.63 -1.98
CA LEU A 298 5.92 -16.15 -3.10
C LEU A 298 4.65 -16.98 -3.26
N ILE A 299 3.61 -16.35 -3.82
CA ILE A 299 2.41 -17.02 -4.33
C ILE A 299 2.51 -17.15 -5.85
N ASP A 300 1.89 -18.18 -6.41
CA ASP A 300 1.70 -18.32 -7.85
C ASP A 300 0.37 -17.74 -8.34
N GLY A 301 0.16 -17.73 -9.66
CA GLY A 301 -1.07 -17.22 -10.27
C GLY A 301 -2.31 -18.03 -9.92
N GLY A 302 -2.19 -19.32 -9.60
CA GLY A 302 -3.27 -20.18 -9.14
C GLY A 302 -3.72 -19.83 -7.72
N GLU A 303 -2.76 -19.66 -6.82
CA GLU A 303 -2.99 -19.22 -5.44
C GLU A 303 -3.64 -17.83 -5.40
N PHE A 304 -3.15 -16.88 -6.22
CA PHE A 304 -3.78 -15.57 -6.39
C PHE A 304 -5.24 -15.69 -6.82
N THR A 305 -5.51 -16.51 -7.85
CA THR A 305 -6.86 -16.69 -8.40
C THR A 305 -7.83 -17.20 -7.35
N LEU A 306 -7.45 -18.26 -6.61
CA LEU A 306 -8.31 -18.84 -5.59
C LEU A 306 -8.73 -17.79 -4.54
N ARG A 307 -7.77 -17.00 -4.04
CA ARG A 307 -8.07 -15.98 -3.02
C ARG A 307 -8.82 -14.77 -3.56
N ALA A 308 -8.46 -14.30 -4.75
CA ALA A 308 -9.13 -13.12 -5.35
C ALA A 308 -10.61 -13.38 -5.67
N LEU A 309 -11.01 -14.64 -5.93
CA LEU A 309 -12.40 -15.03 -6.16
C LEU A 309 -13.27 -14.96 -4.90
N ASP A 310 -12.69 -14.95 -3.71
CA ASP A 310 -13.41 -14.80 -2.46
C ASP A 310 -13.88 -13.36 -2.22
N PHE A 311 -13.25 -12.39 -2.89
CA PHE A 311 -13.58 -10.97 -2.78
C PHE A 311 -14.59 -10.52 -3.86
N ARG A 312 -15.24 -9.39 -3.57
CA ARG A 312 -15.93 -8.61 -4.58
C ARG A 312 -14.91 -7.93 -5.47
N ARG A 313 -15.18 -7.92 -6.78
CA ARG A 313 -14.23 -7.43 -7.78
C ARG A 313 -14.87 -6.37 -8.66
N MET A 314 -14.10 -5.34 -8.95
CA MET A 314 -14.41 -4.34 -9.96
C MET A 314 -13.30 -4.32 -11.01
N GLU A 315 -13.63 -4.59 -12.25
CA GLU A 315 -12.71 -4.48 -13.38
C GLU A 315 -12.97 -3.18 -14.16
N PHE A 316 -11.92 -2.46 -14.52
CA PHE A 316 -12.00 -1.20 -15.28
C PHE A 316 -11.05 -1.16 -16.49
N GLY A 317 -10.72 -2.32 -17.04
CA GLY A 317 -9.88 -2.47 -18.22
C GLY A 317 -10.66 -2.34 -19.55
N ASN A 318 -10.03 -2.84 -20.63
CA ASN A 318 -10.61 -2.78 -21.96
C ASN A 318 -11.78 -3.76 -22.16
N LYS A 319 -11.79 -4.87 -21.44
CA LYS A 319 -12.83 -5.90 -21.45
C LYS A 319 -12.86 -6.63 -20.11
N PRO A 320 -14.04 -7.15 -19.70
CA PRO A 320 -14.14 -7.92 -18.47
C PRO A 320 -13.55 -9.32 -18.63
N THR A 321 -13.12 -9.89 -17.53
CA THR A 321 -12.77 -11.30 -17.43
C THR A 321 -14.02 -12.13 -17.19
N GLY A 322 -14.45 -12.90 -18.18
CA GLY A 322 -15.68 -13.69 -18.10
C GLY A 322 -16.95 -12.82 -18.20
N THR A 323 -18.03 -13.25 -17.55
CA THR A 323 -19.31 -12.54 -17.55
C THR A 323 -19.49 -11.78 -16.25
N PRO A 324 -19.50 -10.43 -16.24
CA PRO A 324 -19.76 -9.64 -15.05
C PRO A 324 -21.25 -9.71 -14.64
N ASP A 325 -21.53 -9.58 -13.35
CA ASP A 325 -22.89 -9.48 -12.83
C ASP A 325 -23.56 -8.16 -13.24
N ALA A 326 -22.76 -7.10 -13.38
CA ALA A 326 -23.21 -5.80 -13.85
C ALA A 326 -22.12 -5.09 -14.66
N THR A 327 -22.54 -4.26 -15.60
CA THR A 327 -21.67 -3.44 -16.46
C THR A 327 -22.11 -1.99 -16.43
N VAL A 328 -21.15 -1.08 -16.22
CA VAL A 328 -21.35 0.36 -16.36
C VAL A 328 -20.33 0.92 -17.36
N SER A 329 -20.82 1.61 -18.40
CA SER A 329 -19.95 2.14 -19.45
C SER A 329 -19.75 3.64 -19.29
N PHE A 330 -18.49 4.06 -19.28
CA PHE A 330 -18.07 5.46 -19.31
C PHE A 330 -17.60 5.82 -20.73
N HIS A 331 -17.73 7.09 -21.09
CA HIS A 331 -17.35 7.59 -22.42
C HIS A 331 -16.18 8.57 -22.34
N THR A 332 -15.11 8.15 -21.63
CA THR A 332 -13.88 8.96 -21.61
C THR A 332 -13.02 8.63 -22.82
N THR A 333 -12.22 9.59 -23.27
CA THR A 333 -11.30 9.43 -24.38
C THR A 333 -9.87 9.69 -23.94
N VAL A 334 -8.94 8.97 -24.54
CA VAL A 334 -7.51 9.18 -24.29
C VAL A 334 -7.11 10.51 -24.92
N GLN A 335 -6.31 11.31 -24.21
CA GLN A 335 -5.77 12.54 -24.76
C GLN A 335 -4.90 12.25 -25.99
N PRO A 336 -5.04 13.01 -27.09
CA PRO A 336 -4.18 12.89 -28.25
C PRO A 336 -2.70 13.16 -27.90
N ILE A 337 -1.78 12.43 -28.55
CA ILE A 337 -0.35 12.66 -28.39
C ILE A 337 0.06 13.80 -29.32
N PHE A 338 0.46 14.93 -28.76
CA PHE A 338 0.79 16.13 -29.53
C PHE A 338 2.27 16.24 -29.96
N HIS A 339 3.15 15.33 -29.50
CA HIS A 339 4.60 15.31 -29.83
C HIS A 339 5.30 16.68 -29.70
N LYS A 340 4.95 17.47 -28.67
CA LYS A 340 5.43 18.86 -28.45
C LYS A 340 5.01 19.88 -29.54
N ASN A 341 4.02 19.56 -30.37
CA ASN A 341 3.46 20.48 -31.36
C ASN A 341 2.37 21.35 -30.70
N PHE A 342 2.76 22.57 -30.30
CA PHE A 342 1.87 23.51 -29.62
C PHE A 342 0.73 24.03 -30.51
N ASP A 343 0.93 24.09 -31.84
CA ASP A 343 -0.13 24.50 -32.76
C ASP A 343 -1.28 23.47 -32.80
N MET A 344 -0.95 22.18 -32.79
CA MET A 344 -1.93 21.12 -32.68
C MET A 344 -2.68 21.16 -31.34
N VAL A 345 -1.99 21.47 -30.25
CA VAL A 345 -2.63 21.66 -28.91
C VAL A 345 -3.63 22.81 -28.99
N ALA A 346 -3.20 23.97 -29.52
CA ALA A 346 -4.06 25.15 -29.63
C ALA A 346 -5.29 24.89 -30.51
N GLU A 347 -5.12 24.17 -31.63
CA GLU A 347 -6.22 23.79 -32.52
C GLU A 347 -7.21 22.85 -31.83
N SER A 348 -6.70 21.81 -31.14
CA SER A 348 -7.52 20.88 -30.36
C SER A 348 -8.33 21.60 -29.27
N PHE A 349 -7.71 22.56 -28.56
CA PHE A 349 -8.42 23.34 -27.54
C PHE A 349 -9.51 24.24 -28.16
N ARG A 350 -9.26 24.87 -29.30
CA ARG A 350 -10.29 25.65 -30.01
C ARG A 350 -11.47 24.77 -30.42
N GLU A 351 -11.21 23.54 -30.89
CA GLU A 351 -12.25 22.59 -31.26
C GLU A 351 -13.08 22.20 -30.03
N TYR A 352 -12.45 21.84 -28.89
CA TYR A 352 -13.18 21.52 -27.66
C TYR A 352 -14.02 22.71 -27.17
N LEU A 353 -13.45 23.93 -27.15
CA LEU A 353 -14.19 25.13 -26.75
C LEU A 353 -15.38 25.41 -27.68
N SER A 354 -15.26 25.17 -29.01
CA SER A 354 -16.35 25.35 -29.99
C SER A 354 -17.50 24.36 -29.74
N ARG A 355 -17.20 23.21 -29.12
CA ARG A 355 -18.15 22.19 -28.69
C ARG A 355 -18.66 22.38 -27.26
N HIS A 356 -18.36 23.53 -26.64
CA HIS A 356 -18.73 23.85 -25.25
C HIS A 356 -18.12 22.93 -24.17
N TYR A 357 -16.96 22.32 -24.45
CA TYR A 357 -16.20 21.65 -23.42
C TYR A 357 -15.50 22.66 -22.50
N THR A 358 -15.37 22.32 -21.25
CA THR A 358 -14.52 23.05 -20.29
C THR A 358 -13.10 22.49 -20.37
N ILE A 359 -12.09 23.36 -20.47
CA ILE A 359 -10.67 23.00 -20.59
C ILE A 359 -9.95 23.43 -19.29
#